data_95691d410a5352f2b0623e40bec7505f
#
_entry.id   95691d410a5352f2b0623e40bec7505f
#
_cell.length_a   1.000
_cell.length_b   1.000
_cell.length_c   1.000
_cell.angle_alpha   90.00
_cell.angle_beta   90.00
_cell.angle_gamma   90.00
#
_symmetry.space_group_name_H-M   'P 1'
#
loop_
_entity.id
_entity.type
_entity.pdbx_description
1 polymer ?
#
loop_
_entity_poly.entity_id
_entity_poly.type
_entity_poly.pdbx_seq_one_letter_code
_entity_poly.pdbx_strand_id
1 'polypeptide(L)' 'MTRNQDLINKTVEITVAKLSNSNVSANKDGGERIAEFMQEIYNKLVDLSEKEN' A
#
# COMPACT_ATOMS: atom_id res chain seq x y z
N MET A 1 2.63 6.60 -18.51
CA MET A 1 2.03 6.15 -17.25
C MET A 1 1.79 7.33 -16.32
N THR A 2 0.68 7.36 -15.65
CA THR A 2 0.35 8.47 -14.78
C THR A 2 1.04 8.32 -13.42
N ARG A 3 1.16 9.43 -12.71
CA ARG A 3 1.74 9.44 -11.38
C ARG A 3 0.94 8.53 -10.42
N ASN A 4 -0.40 8.55 -10.55
CA ASN A 4 -1.25 7.71 -9.70
C ASN A 4 -0.95 6.24 -9.91
N GLN A 5 -0.74 5.82 -11.15
CA GLN A 5 -0.44 4.43 -11.43
C GLN A 5 0.90 4.02 -10.80
N ASP A 6 1.88 4.91 -10.84
CA ASP A 6 3.19 4.63 -10.21
C ASP A 6 3.03 4.47 -8.71
N LEU A 7 2.22 5.32 -8.08
CA LEU A 7 1.98 5.24 -6.64
C LEU A 7 1.23 3.98 -6.27
N ILE A 8 0.26 3.58 -7.09
CA ILE A 8 -0.48 2.34 -6.87
C ILE A 8 0.47 1.14 -6.97
N ASN A 9 1.33 1.13 -7.99
CA ASN A 9 2.28 0.05 -8.18
C ASN A 9 3.23 -0.05 -6.99
N LYS A 10 3.71 1.08 -6.50
CA LYS A 10 4.61 1.09 -5.34
C LYS A 10 3.89 0.61 -4.08
N THR A 11 2.63 0.99 -3.92
CA THR A 11 1.82 0.53 -2.79
C THR A 11 1.69 -0.99 -2.81
N VAL A 12 1.43 -1.55 -3.98
CA VAL A 12 1.31 -3.01 -4.13
C VAL A 12 2.63 -3.68 -3.79
N GLU A 13 3.76 -3.17 -4.27
CA GLU A 13 5.08 -3.74 -3.96
C GLU A 13 5.34 -3.77 -2.47
N ILE A 14 5.08 -2.66 -1.80
CA ILE A 14 5.30 -2.56 -0.35
C ILE A 14 4.39 -3.53 0.39
N THR A 15 3.14 -3.62 -0.05
CA THR A 15 2.17 -4.52 0.58
C THR A 15 2.59 -5.97 0.44
N VAL A 16 3.03 -6.37 -0.75
CA VAL A 16 3.48 -7.72 -0.99
C VAL A 16 4.69 -8.05 -0.10
N ALA A 17 5.63 -7.12 0.00
CA ALA A 17 6.81 -7.33 0.84
C ALA A 17 6.41 -7.49 2.31
N LYS A 18 5.45 -6.72 2.77
CA LYS A 18 4.96 -6.81 4.14
C LYS A 18 4.29 -8.14 4.40
N LEU A 19 3.47 -8.59 3.45
CA LEU A 19 2.76 -9.86 3.59
C LEU A 19 3.71 -11.05 3.59
N SER A 20 4.83 -10.94 2.88
CA SER A 20 5.82 -12.01 2.85
C SER A 20 6.43 -12.26 4.22
N ASN A 21 6.40 -11.26 5.09
CA ASN A 21 6.99 -11.34 6.43
C ASN A 21 5.96 -11.36 7.54
N SER A 22 4.69 -11.55 7.21
CA SER A 22 3.60 -11.49 8.19
C SER A 22 2.72 -12.71 8.08
N ASN A 23 2.16 -13.13 9.21
CA ASN A 23 1.15 -14.17 9.24
C ASN A 23 -0.22 -13.51 9.26
N VAL A 24 -0.67 -13.10 8.08
CA VAL A 24 -2.00 -12.50 7.96
C VAL A 24 -2.97 -13.59 7.53
N SER A 25 -4.05 -13.73 8.28
CA SER A 25 -5.06 -14.73 7.97
C SER A 25 -5.80 -14.37 6.67
N ALA A 26 -6.07 -15.39 5.87
CA ALA A 26 -6.81 -15.20 4.62
C ALA A 26 -8.31 -15.23 4.91
N ASN A 27 -8.78 -14.23 5.65
CA ASN A 27 -10.19 -14.10 6.00
C ASN A 27 -10.60 -12.64 5.90
N LYS A 28 -11.84 -12.35 6.25
CA LYS A 28 -12.37 -11.01 6.14
C LYS A 28 -11.57 -10.00 6.96
N ASP A 29 -11.27 -10.32 8.19
CA ASP A 29 -10.50 -9.41 9.05
C ASP A 29 -9.11 -9.16 8.51
N GLY A 30 -8.46 -10.20 8.02
CA GLY A 30 -7.15 -10.07 7.41
C GLY A 30 -7.21 -9.21 6.16
N GLY A 31 -8.25 -9.42 5.35
CA GLY A 31 -8.43 -8.63 4.15
C GLY A 31 -8.66 -7.16 4.44
N GLU A 32 -9.44 -6.86 5.47
CA GLU A 32 -9.69 -5.48 5.87
C GLU A 32 -8.42 -4.81 6.35
N ARG A 33 -7.59 -5.51 7.11
CA ARG A 33 -6.33 -4.97 7.59
C ARG A 33 -5.37 -4.68 6.44
N ILE A 34 -5.35 -5.56 5.46
CA ILE A 34 -4.51 -5.34 4.29
C ILE A 34 -4.99 -4.12 3.52
N ALA A 35 -6.30 -3.99 3.35
CA ALA A 35 -6.86 -2.85 2.63
C ALA A 35 -6.55 -1.53 3.36
N GLU A 36 -6.67 -1.52 4.67
CA GLU A 36 -6.33 -0.33 5.45
C GLU A 36 -4.85 0.00 5.34
N PHE A 37 -4.00 -1.02 5.40
CA PHE A 37 -2.57 -0.84 5.25
C PHE A 37 -2.24 -0.22 3.90
N MET A 38 -2.84 -0.76 2.84
CA MET A 38 -2.60 -0.23 1.49
C MET A 38 -3.07 1.22 1.37
N GLN A 39 -4.20 1.54 1.97
CA GLN A 39 -4.72 2.90 1.91
C GLN A 39 -3.78 3.87 2.62
N GLU A 40 -3.27 3.49 3.76
CA GLU A 40 -2.35 4.35 4.51
C GLU A 40 -1.02 4.52 3.78
N ILE A 41 -0.50 3.45 3.19
CA ILE A 41 0.73 3.52 2.40
C ILE A 41 0.54 4.44 1.19
N TYR A 42 -0.57 4.27 0.48
CA TYR A 42 -0.86 5.10 -0.67
C TYR A 42 -0.97 6.58 -0.28
N ASN A 43 -1.69 6.86 0.81
CA ASN A 43 -1.83 8.23 1.28
C ASN A 43 -0.49 8.85 1.63
N LYS A 44 0.39 8.07 2.26
CA LYS A 44 1.72 8.55 2.61
C LYS A 44 2.57 8.82 1.39
N LEU A 45 2.48 7.95 0.40
CA LEU A 45 3.23 8.13 -0.85
C LEU A 45 2.76 9.37 -1.59
N VAL A 46 1.46 9.62 -1.60
CA VAL A 46 0.91 10.84 -2.21
C VAL A 46 1.46 12.05 -1.49
N ASP A 47 1.44 12.04 -0.17
CA ASP A 47 1.93 13.16 0.63
C ASP A 47 3.41 13.43 0.35
N LEU A 48 4.22 12.39 0.34
CA LEU A 48 5.65 12.53 0.08
C LEU A 48 5.92 13.00 -1.35
N SER A 49 5.12 12.52 -2.29
CA SER A 49 5.25 12.92 -3.68
C SER A 49 4.97 14.41 -3.86
N GLU A 50 3.97 14.92 -3.16
CA GLU A 50 3.62 16.32 -3.24
C GLU A 50 4.70 17.21 -2.61
N LYS A 51 5.37 16.72 -1.59
CA LYS A 51 6.43 17.49 -0.94
C LYS A 51 7.67 17.64 -1.81
N GLU A 52 7.86 16.73 -2.74
CA GLU A 52 9.02 16.79 -3.64
C GLU A 52 8.87 17.82 -4.73
N ASN A 53 7.67 18.30 -4.94
CA ASN A 53 7.42 19.33 -5.92
C ASN A 53 7.46 20.70 -5.22
#